data_1c889cf3c29e46e2d232e394f282abb4
#
_entry.id   1c889cf3c29e46e2d232e394f282abb4
#
_cell.length_a   1.000
_cell.length_b   1.000
_cell.length_c   1.000
_cell.angle_alpha   90.00
_cell.angle_beta   90.00
_cell.angle_gamma   90.00
#
_symmetry.space_group_name_H-M   'P 1'
#
loop_
_entity.id
_entity.type
_entity.pdbx_description
1 polymer ?
#
loop_
_entity_poly.entity_id
_entity_poly.type
_entity_poly.pdbx_seq_one_letter_code
_entity_poly.pdbx_strand_id
1 'polypeptide(L)'
;MKVKKVQLLVTFLSMFSFSAVAMPFKTIERESFNGVWSFNTDEVQLQCLDGNPYVMNFDDNKLYALTGLARIKGKTFGALPLDNNNPFWLDNDAAPGLKKSLGDVTKAAFDLCDK
;
A
#
# COMPACT_ATOMS: atom_id res chain seq x y z
N MET A 1 29.95 -4.70 38.76
CA MET A 1 30.59 -4.25 37.62
C MET A 1 30.03 -4.75 36.36
N LYS A 2 30.05 -6.00 36.18
CA LYS A 2 29.55 -6.58 34.96
C LYS A 2 28.11 -6.30 34.75
N VAL A 3 27.37 -6.27 35.81
CA VAL A 3 25.96 -6.03 35.75
C VAL A 3 25.65 -4.70 35.12
N LYS A 4 26.45 -3.72 35.41
CA LYS A 4 26.22 -2.39 34.87
C LYS A 4 26.30 -2.35 33.35
N LYS A 5 27.26 -3.08 32.83
CA LYS A 5 27.42 -3.10 31.38
C LYS A 5 26.24 -3.70 30.71
N VAL A 6 25.75 -4.76 31.30
CA VAL A 6 24.58 -5.42 30.73
C VAL A 6 23.39 -4.51 30.72
N GLN A 7 23.21 -3.76 31.78
CA GLN A 7 22.09 -2.85 31.86
C GLN A 7 22.17 -1.76 30.83
N LEU A 8 23.35 -1.28 30.56
CA LEU A 8 23.50 -0.25 29.57
C LEU A 8 23.10 -0.75 28.19
N LEU A 9 23.47 -1.97 27.89
CA LEU A 9 23.11 -2.54 26.63
C LEU A 9 21.61 -2.66 26.46
N VAL A 10 20.95 -3.08 27.50
CA VAL A 10 19.52 -3.23 27.48
C VAL A 10 18.85 -1.90 27.21
N THR A 11 19.31 -0.87 27.90
CA THR A 11 18.75 0.45 27.74
C THR A 11 18.94 0.93 26.32
N PHE A 12 20.10 0.71 25.78
CA PHE A 12 20.39 1.14 24.44
C PHE A 12 19.48 0.48 23.43
N LEU A 13 19.23 -0.79 23.58
CA LEU A 13 18.35 -1.51 22.67
C LEU A 13 16.94 -0.99 22.71
N SER A 14 16.47 -0.62 23.88
CA SER A 14 15.10 -0.16 23.99
C SER A 14 14.89 1.15 23.23
N MET A 15 15.94 1.89 22.98
CA MET A 15 15.81 3.13 22.26
C MET A 15 15.47 2.91 20.80
N PHE A 16 15.77 1.77 20.29
CA PHE A 16 15.46 1.49 18.91
C PHE A 16 13.99 1.24 18.66
N SER A 17 13.27 0.94 19.71
CA SER A 17 11.86 0.62 19.52
C SER A 17 11.08 1.79 18.97
N PHE A 18 11.52 3.02 19.21
CA PHE A 18 10.78 4.16 18.72
C PHE A 18 10.92 4.31 17.21
N SER A 19 11.93 3.69 16.61
CA SER A 19 12.10 3.80 15.18
C SER A 19 11.03 3.02 14.44
N ALA A 20 10.24 2.27 15.16
CA ALA A 20 9.12 1.57 14.53
C ALA A 20 7.98 2.55 14.28
N VAL A 21 8.26 3.60 13.55
CA VAL A 21 7.22 4.52 13.14
C VAL A 21 6.37 3.85 12.11
N ALA A 22 5.17 4.33 12.00
CA ALA A 22 4.23 3.78 11.05
C ALA A 22 4.80 3.82 9.66
N MET A 23 4.68 2.72 8.95
CA MET A 23 5.14 2.65 7.59
C MET A 23 4.00 3.00 6.67
N PRO A 24 4.25 3.77 5.61
CA PRO A 24 3.19 4.19 4.72
C PRO A 24 2.84 3.12 3.69
N PHE A 25 3.00 1.85 4.05
CA PHE A 25 2.61 0.78 3.15
C PHE A 25 2.21 -0.46 3.93
N LYS A 26 1.38 -1.29 3.29
CA LYS A 26 0.87 -2.50 3.89
C LYS A 26 0.50 -3.50 2.82
N THR A 27 0.90 -4.75 3.00
CA THR A 27 0.50 -5.82 2.10
C THR A 27 -0.89 -6.30 2.50
N ILE A 28 -1.78 -6.41 1.52
CA ILE A 28 -3.11 -6.96 1.73
C ILE A 28 -3.34 -8.15 0.82
N GLU A 29 -4.23 -9.05 1.24
CA GLU A 29 -4.50 -10.27 0.52
C GLU A 29 -5.98 -10.38 0.20
N ARG A 30 -6.30 -10.97 -0.96
CA ARG A 30 -7.67 -11.14 -1.39
C ARG A 30 -8.50 -11.86 -0.33
N GLU A 31 -7.94 -12.91 0.24
CA GLU A 31 -8.62 -13.78 1.16
C GLU A 31 -9.12 -13.08 2.41
N SER A 32 -8.34 -12.14 2.89
CA SER A 32 -8.65 -11.46 4.15
C SER A 32 -9.10 -10.02 4.00
N PHE A 33 -9.12 -9.50 2.77
CA PHE A 33 -9.49 -8.11 2.56
C PHE A 33 -10.99 -7.92 2.77
N ASN A 34 -11.32 -6.94 3.58
CA ASN A 34 -12.70 -6.63 3.87
C ASN A 34 -13.18 -5.54 2.92
N GLY A 35 -13.79 -5.95 1.82
CA GLY A 35 -14.26 -5.03 0.80
C GLY A 35 -14.10 -5.63 -0.59
N VAL A 36 -14.31 -4.79 -1.62
CA VAL A 36 -14.20 -5.24 -3.00
C VAL A 36 -12.74 -5.42 -3.38
N TRP A 37 -12.39 -6.62 -3.83
CA TRP A 37 -11.04 -6.90 -4.32
C TRP A 37 -11.02 -6.65 -5.82
N SER A 38 -10.17 -5.74 -6.26
CA SER A 38 -10.21 -5.22 -7.62
C SER A 38 -9.07 -5.69 -8.52
N PHE A 39 -8.23 -6.59 -8.03
CA PHE A 39 -7.01 -6.97 -8.75
C PHE A 39 -6.99 -8.43 -9.16
N ASN A 40 -6.24 -8.73 -10.22
CA ASN A 40 -6.14 -10.09 -10.71
C ASN A 40 -5.10 -10.93 -9.97
N THR A 41 -4.46 -10.37 -8.95
CA THR A 41 -3.50 -11.08 -8.12
C THR A 41 -4.11 -11.33 -6.76
N ASP A 42 -3.54 -12.26 -6.01
CA ASP A 42 -4.04 -12.58 -4.67
C ASP A 42 -3.49 -11.65 -3.60
N GLU A 43 -2.48 -10.87 -3.93
CA GLU A 43 -1.78 -10.05 -2.97
C GLU A 43 -1.26 -8.80 -3.64
N VAL A 44 -1.38 -7.67 -2.96
CA VAL A 44 -0.81 -6.41 -3.44
C VAL A 44 -0.30 -5.63 -2.24
N GLN A 45 0.52 -4.62 -2.50
CA GLN A 45 0.96 -3.73 -1.44
C GLN A 45 0.36 -2.36 -1.63
N LEU A 46 -0.37 -1.89 -0.63
CA LEU A 46 -0.90 -0.53 -0.62
C LEU A 46 0.14 0.41 -0.05
N GLN A 47 0.21 1.61 -0.59
CA GLN A 47 1.17 2.61 -0.14
C GLN A 47 0.52 3.98 -0.07
N CYS A 48 0.96 4.78 0.90
CA CYS A 48 0.62 6.18 0.94
C CYS A 48 1.92 6.96 0.77
N LEU A 49 2.05 7.66 -0.34
CA LEU A 49 3.25 8.42 -0.63
C LEU A 49 2.86 9.86 -0.85
N ASP A 50 3.47 10.76 -0.09
CA ASP A 50 3.19 12.18 -0.19
C ASP A 50 1.69 12.45 -0.03
N GLY A 51 1.04 11.72 0.88
CA GLY A 51 -0.38 11.89 1.16
C GLY A 51 -1.32 11.31 0.13
N ASN A 52 -0.82 10.54 -0.82
CA ASN A 52 -1.64 9.98 -1.89
C ASN A 52 -1.58 8.46 -1.94
N PRO A 53 -2.67 7.80 -2.39
CA PRO A 53 -2.76 6.35 -2.36
C PRO A 53 -2.25 5.69 -3.63
N TYR A 54 -1.48 4.62 -3.44
CA TYR A 54 -0.92 3.84 -4.53
C TYR A 54 -1.03 2.36 -4.23
N VAL A 55 -0.94 1.54 -5.26
CA VAL A 55 -0.89 0.10 -5.13
C VAL A 55 0.26 -0.45 -5.95
N MET A 56 1.04 -1.34 -5.36
CA MET A 56 2.12 -2.00 -6.07
C MET A 56 1.70 -3.41 -6.45
N ASN A 57 1.90 -3.74 -7.73
CA ASN A 57 1.65 -5.06 -8.24
C ASN A 57 2.93 -5.87 -8.10
N PHE A 58 2.90 -6.94 -7.33
CA PHE A 58 4.09 -7.76 -7.10
C PHE A 58 4.55 -8.49 -8.35
N ASP A 59 3.65 -8.73 -9.30
CA ASP A 59 4.00 -9.46 -10.51
C ASP A 59 4.92 -8.67 -11.44
N ASP A 60 4.69 -7.37 -11.53
CA ASP A 60 5.52 -6.53 -12.40
C ASP A 60 6.37 -5.53 -11.62
N ASN A 61 6.23 -5.49 -10.30
CA ASN A 61 6.95 -4.58 -9.42
C ASN A 61 6.72 -3.11 -9.75
N LYS A 62 5.55 -2.80 -10.31
CA LYS A 62 5.23 -1.42 -10.67
C LYS A 62 4.22 -0.85 -9.70
N LEU A 63 4.32 0.46 -9.51
CA LEU A 63 3.46 1.20 -8.62
C LEU A 63 2.40 1.91 -9.43
N TYR A 64 1.14 1.76 -9.04
CA TYR A 64 0.01 2.35 -9.76
C TYR A 64 -0.74 3.32 -8.87
N ALA A 65 -1.14 4.44 -9.45
CA ALA A 65 -1.88 5.47 -8.73
C ALA A 65 -3.35 5.08 -8.61
N LEU A 66 -3.92 5.28 -7.42
CA LEU A 66 -5.32 4.92 -7.17
C LEU A 66 -6.29 6.08 -7.35
N THR A 67 -5.79 7.31 -7.46
CA THR A 67 -6.64 8.49 -7.67
C THR A 67 -6.05 9.38 -8.73
N GLY A 68 -6.86 10.34 -9.22
CA GLY A 68 -6.37 11.28 -10.21
C GLY A 68 -5.21 12.13 -9.70
N LEU A 69 -5.28 12.56 -8.46
CA LEU A 69 -4.20 13.35 -7.88
C LEU A 69 -2.93 12.51 -7.73
N ALA A 70 -3.09 11.26 -7.33
CA ALA A 70 -1.95 10.36 -7.22
C ALA A 70 -1.26 10.15 -8.57
N ARG A 71 -2.03 10.12 -9.66
CA ARG A 71 -1.45 10.00 -11.00
C ARG A 71 -0.54 11.16 -11.32
N ILE A 72 -1.00 12.36 -10.99
CA ILE A 72 -0.22 13.56 -11.29
C ILE A 72 1.02 13.63 -10.42
N LYS A 73 0.85 13.47 -9.13
CA LYS A 73 1.97 13.58 -8.18
C LYS A 73 2.97 12.44 -8.32
N GLY A 74 2.47 11.26 -8.65
CA GLY A 74 3.31 10.07 -8.71
C GLY A 74 4.27 10.03 -9.88
N LYS A 75 4.07 10.87 -10.88
CA LYS A 75 4.96 10.90 -12.03
C LYS A 75 6.41 11.17 -11.64
N THR A 76 6.61 11.92 -10.59
CA THR A 76 7.96 12.30 -10.18
C THR A 76 8.76 11.10 -9.65
N PHE A 77 8.09 10.04 -9.21
CA PHE A 77 8.81 8.86 -8.74
C PHE A 77 8.38 7.58 -9.47
N GLY A 78 7.84 7.74 -10.67
CA GLY A 78 7.62 6.60 -11.53
C GLY A 78 6.31 5.85 -11.35
N ALA A 79 5.38 6.38 -10.59
CA ALA A 79 4.07 5.75 -10.47
C ALA A 79 3.31 5.87 -11.80
N LEU A 80 2.60 4.82 -12.15
CA LEU A 80 1.88 4.73 -13.41
C LEU A 80 0.38 4.90 -13.20
N PRO A 81 -0.34 5.36 -14.22
CA PRO A 81 -1.79 5.37 -14.13
C PRO A 81 -2.32 3.93 -14.19
N LEU A 82 -3.42 3.69 -13.51
CA LEU A 82 -4.09 2.40 -13.58
C LEU A 82 -5.19 2.52 -14.64
N ASP A 83 -4.87 2.05 -15.82
CA ASP A 83 -5.76 2.19 -16.98
C ASP A 83 -6.73 1.05 -17.11
N ASN A 84 -7.87 1.31 -17.78
CA ASN A 84 -8.87 0.28 -18.04
C ASN A 84 -8.32 -0.89 -18.85
N ASN A 85 -7.27 -0.67 -19.61
CA ASN A 85 -6.67 -1.72 -20.41
C ASN A 85 -5.71 -2.60 -19.64
N ASN A 86 -5.41 -2.25 -18.41
CA ASN A 86 -4.46 -3.02 -17.62
C ASN A 86 -5.17 -4.21 -16.99
N PRO A 87 -4.77 -5.44 -17.33
CA PRO A 87 -5.44 -6.64 -16.80
C PRO A 87 -5.29 -6.79 -15.30
N PHE A 88 -4.39 -6.06 -14.68
CA PHE A 88 -4.25 -6.04 -13.23
C PHE A 88 -5.54 -5.58 -12.54
N TRP A 89 -6.28 -4.69 -13.18
CA TRP A 89 -7.54 -4.17 -12.66
C TRP A 89 -8.68 -4.99 -13.26
N LEU A 90 -9.39 -5.71 -12.41
CA LEU A 90 -10.42 -6.66 -12.83
C LEU A 90 -11.67 -6.01 -13.39
N ASP A 91 -12.26 -6.68 -14.38
CA ASP A 91 -13.56 -6.31 -14.89
C ASP A 91 -14.64 -6.63 -13.86
N ASN A 92 -15.71 -5.86 -13.90
CA ASN A 92 -16.86 -6.10 -13.06
C ASN A 92 -17.88 -6.93 -13.83
N ASP A 93 -17.98 -8.20 -13.46
CA ASP A 93 -18.90 -9.12 -14.16
C ASP A 93 -20.35 -8.71 -14.03
N ALA A 94 -20.70 -8.04 -12.96
CA ALA A 94 -22.08 -7.58 -12.74
C ALA A 94 -22.43 -6.35 -13.54
N ALA A 95 -21.45 -5.68 -14.14
CA ALA A 95 -21.65 -4.46 -14.90
C ALA A 95 -20.70 -4.47 -16.10
N PRO A 96 -21.07 -5.19 -17.19
CA PRO A 96 -20.19 -5.32 -18.35
C PRO A 96 -19.73 -3.96 -18.88
N GLY A 97 -18.46 -3.89 -19.22
CA GLY A 97 -17.86 -2.65 -19.70
C GLY A 97 -17.26 -1.79 -18.61
N LEU A 98 -17.49 -2.14 -17.35
CA LEU A 98 -16.93 -1.40 -16.24
C LEU A 98 -15.92 -2.25 -15.48
N LYS A 99 -15.03 -1.59 -14.76
CA LYS A 99 -14.08 -2.25 -13.89
C LYS A 99 -14.62 -2.31 -12.47
N LYS A 100 -14.07 -3.20 -11.66
CA LYS A 100 -14.45 -3.26 -10.25
C LYS A 100 -14.05 -1.96 -9.57
N SER A 101 -14.86 -1.56 -8.59
CA SER A 101 -14.61 -0.32 -7.87
C SER A 101 -13.26 -0.38 -7.14
N LEU A 102 -12.53 0.72 -7.18
CA LEU A 102 -11.29 0.87 -6.43
C LEU A 102 -11.52 1.54 -5.08
N GLY A 103 -12.79 1.85 -4.76
CA GLY A 103 -13.10 2.63 -3.57
C GLY A 103 -12.59 2.04 -2.26
N ASP A 104 -12.84 0.75 -2.04
CA ASP A 104 -12.43 0.12 -0.79
C ASP A 104 -10.92 0.03 -0.65
N VAL A 105 -10.24 -0.28 -1.75
CA VAL A 105 -8.79 -0.35 -1.76
C VAL A 105 -8.18 1.03 -1.56
N THR A 106 -8.75 2.02 -2.22
CA THR A 106 -8.27 3.39 -2.11
C THR A 106 -8.42 3.90 -0.68
N LYS A 107 -9.55 3.59 -0.05
CA LYS A 107 -9.75 3.99 1.34
C LYS A 107 -8.72 3.32 2.24
N ALA A 108 -8.45 2.05 2.03
CA ALA A 108 -7.46 1.34 2.83
C ALA A 108 -6.07 1.94 2.66
N ALA A 109 -5.74 2.38 1.46
CA ALA A 109 -4.45 3.03 1.22
C ALA A 109 -4.39 4.40 1.90
N PHE A 110 -5.47 5.16 1.83
CA PHE A 110 -5.52 6.45 2.52
C PHE A 110 -5.38 6.30 4.03
N ASP A 111 -5.89 5.22 4.59
CA ASP A 111 -5.76 4.99 6.03
C ASP A 111 -4.30 4.88 6.46
N LEU A 112 -3.41 4.51 5.55
CA LEU A 112 -1.99 4.46 5.86
C LEU A 112 -1.38 5.85 5.98
N CYS A 113 -2.00 6.84 5.37
CA CYS A 113 -1.48 8.21 5.38
C CYS A 113 -1.54 8.85 6.76
N ASP A 114 -2.46 8.39 7.57
CA ASP A 114 -2.68 8.98 8.89
C ASP A 114 -1.83 8.37 9.99
N LYS A 115 -1.00 7.42 9.66
CA LYS A 115 -0.20 6.70 10.68
C LYS A 115 1.15 7.33 10.96
#